data_d5b6a57fc457f92a6a8ebeee19e1a32a
#
_entry.id   d5b6a57fc457f92a6a8ebeee19e1a32a
#
_cell.length_a   1.000
_cell.length_b   1.000
_cell.length_c   1.000
_cell.angle_alpha   90.00
_cell.angle_beta   90.00
_cell.angle_gamma   90.00
#
_symmetry.space_group_name_H-M   'P 1'
#
loop_
_entity.id
_entity.type
_entity.pdbx_description
1 polymer ?
#
loop_
_entity_poly.entity_id
_entity_poly.type
_entity_poly.pdbx_seq_one_letter_code
_entity_poly.pdbx_strand_id
1 'polypeptide(L)'
;MRKYKCLVIDPPWNQGKTGKRTVRPNQDLKLNYPTMTKEELLKLPVNVWADHNCFLWLWVTNSKDKKTKEPFLKSAFDLIAAWGFNFYTLITWNKKTGPCPFGPYQITTEQILFSYKGVAKFNSESLGKFQTMFTETSTAHSVKPASFYAEICKYFDGPRLDVFARQVRLGFDGWGNEYGKYEELIKKPHSLVKSKQILRMA
;
A
#
# COMPACT_ATOMS: atom_id res chain seq x y z
N MET A 1 11.01 9.62 17.95
CA MET A 1 10.57 9.21 16.60
C MET A 1 9.19 9.77 16.33
N ARG A 2 8.90 10.29 15.13
CA ARG A 2 7.58 10.85 14.78
C ARG A 2 6.53 9.77 14.81
N LYS A 3 5.36 10.06 15.38
CA LYS A 3 4.18 9.20 15.39
C LYS A 3 3.24 9.60 14.27
N TYR A 4 2.56 8.62 13.66
CA TYR A 4 1.68 8.84 12.52
C TYR A 4 0.25 8.44 12.86
N LYS A 5 -0.70 9.29 12.46
CA LYS A 5 -2.13 9.02 12.57
C LYS A 5 -2.67 8.17 11.42
N CYS A 6 -1.94 8.12 10.31
CA CYS A 6 -2.29 7.31 9.14
C CYS A 6 -1.06 6.58 8.61
N LEU A 7 -1.21 5.29 8.39
CA LEU A 7 -0.22 4.43 7.75
C LEU A 7 -0.82 3.82 6.48
N VAL A 8 -0.12 3.96 5.37
CA VAL A 8 -0.39 3.20 4.14
C VAL A 8 0.77 2.25 3.95
N ILE A 9 0.50 0.96 3.84
CA ILE A 9 1.54 -0.07 3.71
C ILE A 9 1.25 -0.91 2.46
N ASP A 10 2.17 -0.90 1.49
CA ASP A 10 2.13 -1.75 0.29
C ASP A 10 3.28 -2.76 0.33
N PRO A 11 3.14 -3.89 1.04
CA PRO A 11 4.22 -4.82 1.24
C PRO A 11 4.74 -5.40 -0.08
N PRO A 12 6.06 -5.58 -0.23
CA PRO A 12 6.64 -6.30 -1.35
C PRO A 12 6.43 -7.81 -1.18
N TRP A 13 5.18 -8.26 -1.33
CA TRP A 13 4.77 -9.63 -1.11
C TRP A 13 5.63 -10.64 -1.88
N ASN A 14 6.02 -11.75 -1.22
CA ASN A 14 6.80 -12.83 -1.81
C ASN A 14 5.97 -13.68 -2.80
N GLN A 15 5.47 -13.02 -3.85
CA GLN A 15 4.67 -13.67 -4.87
C GLN A 15 5.54 -14.36 -5.92
N GLY A 16 5.12 -15.55 -6.36
CA GLY A 16 5.72 -16.23 -7.50
C GLY A 16 5.23 -15.64 -8.81
N LYS A 17 6.12 -15.40 -9.77
CA LYS A 17 5.68 -15.29 -11.15
C LYS A 17 5.26 -16.68 -11.64
N THR A 18 4.00 -16.85 -12.01
CA THR A 18 3.52 -18.08 -12.63
C THR A 18 3.66 -17.96 -14.16
N GLY A 19 4.51 -18.81 -14.72
CA GLY A 19 4.55 -19.12 -16.14
C GLY A 19 5.41 -18.19 -16.98
N LYS A 20 6.27 -18.78 -17.81
CA LYS A 20 6.87 -18.12 -18.99
C LYS A 20 5.72 -17.82 -19.97
N ARG A 21 5.43 -16.56 -20.19
CA ARG A 21 4.53 -16.14 -21.26
C ARG A 21 5.36 -15.55 -22.37
N THR A 22 5.39 -16.26 -23.48
CA THR A 22 6.08 -15.84 -24.72
C THR A 22 5.35 -14.73 -25.49
N VAL A 23 4.18 -14.31 -25.02
CA VAL A 23 3.23 -13.48 -25.78
C VAL A 23 3.42 -11.97 -25.61
N ARG A 24 4.18 -11.50 -24.60
CA ARG A 24 4.45 -10.07 -24.41
C ARG A 24 5.93 -9.82 -24.11
N PRO A 25 6.56 -8.80 -24.71
CA PRO A 25 7.93 -8.42 -24.37
C PRO A 25 8.02 -8.05 -22.88
N ASN A 26 9.12 -8.41 -22.24
CA ASN A 26 9.44 -8.12 -20.83
C ASN A 26 8.67 -8.90 -19.73
N GLN A 27 7.99 -10.00 -20.03
CA GLN A 27 7.28 -10.81 -19.03
C GLN A 27 8.19 -11.78 -18.25
N ASP A 28 9.42 -12.02 -18.67
CA ASP A 28 10.39 -12.90 -18.02
C ASP A 28 11.25 -12.21 -16.95
N LEU A 29 11.07 -10.91 -16.74
CA LEU A 29 11.85 -10.18 -15.76
C LEU A 29 11.46 -10.59 -14.35
N LYS A 30 12.44 -11.04 -13.55
CA LYS A 30 12.32 -11.16 -12.10
C LYS A 30 11.77 -9.85 -11.54
N LEU A 31 11.03 -9.93 -10.43
CA LEU A 31 10.68 -8.71 -9.70
C LEU A 31 11.97 -7.92 -9.45
N ASN A 32 12.03 -6.68 -9.94
CA ASN A 32 13.23 -5.84 -9.84
C ASN A 32 13.45 -5.26 -8.43
N TYR A 33 12.77 -5.82 -7.43
CA TYR A 33 12.86 -5.41 -6.05
C TYR A 33 12.85 -6.64 -5.13
N PRO A 34 13.52 -6.58 -3.96
CA PRO A 34 13.48 -7.64 -2.97
C PRO A 34 12.05 -7.80 -2.43
N THR A 35 11.61 -9.05 -2.32
CA THR A 35 10.33 -9.40 -1.70
C THR A 35 10.56 -9.77 -0.23
N MET A 36 9.52 -9.61 0.60
CA MET A 36 9.56 -9.96 2.02
C MET A 36 8.61 -11.11 2.32
N THR A 37 9.04 -11.98 3.22
CA THR A 37 8.20 -13.03 3.81
C THR A 37 7.29 -12.43 4.88
N LYS A 38 6.28 -13.18 5.31
CA LYS A 38 5.39 -12.77 6.42
C LYS A 38 6.18 -12.53 7.72
N GLU A 39 7.17 -13.39 8.00
CA GLU A 39 8.02 -13.30 9.19
C GLU A 39 8.87 -12.02 9.19
N GLU A 40 9.35 -11.58 8.02
CA GLU A 40 10.07 -10.32 7.87
C GLU A 40 9.13 -9.12 8.02
N LEU A 41 7.92 -9.19 7.46
CA LEU A 41 6.90 -8.15 7.61
C LEU A 41 6.44 -8.00 9.07
N LEU A 42 6.31 -9.10 9.83
CA LEU A 42 6.00 -9.08 11.26
C LEU A 42 7.04 -8.31 12.10
N LYS A 43 8.30 -8.28 11.67
CA LYS A 43 9.38 -7.55 12.35
C LYS A 43 9.37 -6.05 12.10
N LEU A 44 8.54 -5.55 11.18
CA LEU A 44 8.45 -4.11 10.94
C LEU A 44 7.97 -3.38 12.20
N PRO A 45 8.57 -2.24 12.55
CA PRO A 45 8.23 -1.51 13.76
C PRO A 45 6.95 -0.67 13.60
N VAL A 46 5.88 -1.27 13.05
CA VAL A 46 4.62 -0.58 12.76
C VAL A 46 4.01 0.03 14.03
N ASN A 47 4.11 -0.70 15.16
CA ASN A 47 3.67 -0.20 16.46
C ASN A 47 4.46 1.03 16.93
N VAL A 48 5.72 1.15 16.51
CA VAL A 48 6.57 2.31 16.84
C VAL A 48 6.18 3.50 15.98
N TRP A 49 5.81 3.28 14.73
CA TRP A 49 5.35 4.36 13.83
C TRP A 49 3.94 4.84 14.16
N ALA A 50 3.05 3.92 14.53
CA ALA A 50 1.65 4.26 14.82
C ALA A 50 1.52 5.15 16.05
N ASP A 51 0.65 6.15 15.97
CA ASP A 51 0.15 6.91 17.11
C ASP A 51 -0.80 6.04 17.95
N HIS A 52 -1.21 6.53 19.12
CA HIS A 52 -2.20 5.88 19.98
C HIS A 52 -3.51 5.63 19.22
N ASN A 53 -3.99 6.63 18.50
CA ASN A 53 -5.10 6.51 17.55
C ASN A 53 -4.54 6.60 16.13
N CYS A 54 -4.62 5.51 15.38
CA CYS A 54 -4.01 5.42 14.07
C CYS A 54 -4.88 4.60 13.11
N PHE A 55 -4.99 5.06 11.87
CA PHE A 55 -5.60 4.32 10.79
C PHE A 55 -4.54 3.63 9.92
N LEU A 56 -4.85 2.45 9.44
CA LEU A 56 -3.98 1.64 8.58
C LEU A 56 -4.73 1.20 7.33
N TRP A 57 -4.11 1.42 6.17
CA TRP A 57 -4.49 0.84 4.88
C TRP A 57 -3.39 -0.12 4.44
N LEU A 58 -3.67 -1.41 4.52
CA LEU A 58 -2.74 -2.47 4.11
C LEU A 58 -3.14 -3.03 2.74
N TRP A 59 -2.30 -2.79 1.74
CA TRP A 59 -2.51 -3.29 0.38
C TRP A 59 -2.21 -4.77 0.27
N VAL A 60 -3.09 -5.50 -0.41
CA VAL A 60 -3.00 -6.95 -0.58
C VAL A 60 -3.31 -7.33 -2.02
N THR A 61 -2.41 -8.08 -2.63
CA THR A 61 -2.66 -8.68 -3.95
C THR A 61 -3.43 -9.99 -3.82
N ASN A 62 -4.32 -10.28 -4.79
CA ASN A 62 -5.09 -11.52 -4.88
C ASN A 62 -4.20 -12.70 -5.31
N SER A 63 -3.22 -13.05 -4.47
CA SER A 63 -2.24 -14.09 -4.75
C SER A 63 -1.84 -14.81 -3.44
N LYS A 64 -0.82 -15.65 -3.52
CA LYS A 64 -0.31 -16.42 -2.39
C LYS A 64 1.20 -16.42 -2.34
N ASP A 65 1.75 -16.68 -1.16
CA ASP A 65 3.20 -16.81 -0.95
C ASP A 65 3.77 -17.94 -1.84
N LYS A 66 4.92 -17.66 -2.43
CA LYS A 66 5.60 -18.59 -3.35
C LYS A 66 5.99 -19.90 -2.67
N LYS A 67 6.45 -19.85 -1.41
CA LYS A 67 6.95 -21.01 -0.66
C LYS A 67 5.84 -21.69 0.12
N THR A 68 5.18 -20.96 1.00
CA THR A 68 4.20 -21.51 1.95
C THR A 68 2.85 -21.80 1.30
N LYS A 69 2.56 -21.19 0.15
CA LYS A 69 1.26 -21.21 -0.54
C LYS A 69 0.13 -20.54 0.27
N GLU A 70 0.43 -19.91 1.39
CA GLU A 70 -0.56 -19.17 2.19
C GLU A 70 -1.11 -17.98 1.37
N PRO A 71 -2.44 -17.77 1.32
CA PRO A 71 -3.04 -16.61 0.69
C PRO A 71 -2.57 -15.32 1.37
N PHE A 72 -2.16 -14.31 0.59
CA PHE A 72 -1.71 -13.04 1.18
C PHE A 72 -2.81 -12.33 1.96
N LEU A 73 -4.08 -12.53 1.61
CA LEU A 73 -5.18 -12.00 2.39
C LEU A 73 -5.19 -12.53 3.83
N LYS A 74 -4.91 -13.85 4.03
CA LYS A 74 -4.75 -14.43 5.36
C LYS A 74 -3.55 -13.83 6.08
N SER A 75 -2.40 -13.79 5.40
CA SER A 75 -1.19 -13.16 5.95
C SER A 75 -1.43 -11.70 6.36
N ALA A 76 -2.21 -10.95 5.59
CA ALA A 76 -2.55 -9.56 5.91
C ALA A 76 -3.39 -9.43 7.19
N PHE A 77 -4.36 -10.31 7.41
CA PHE A 77 -5.10 -10.34 8.69
C PHE A 77 -4.19 -10.66 9.87
N ASP A 78 -3.26 -11.61 9.71
CA ASP A 78 -2.30 -11.94 10.76
C ASP A 78 -1.36 -10.75 11.07
N LEU A 79 -0.94 -10.01 10.04
CA LEU A 79 -0.10 -8.80 10.20
C LEU A 79 -0.82 -7.68 10.95
N ILE A 80 -2.07 -7.33 10.55
CA ILE A 80 -2.81 -6.26 11.24
C ILE A 80 -3.04 -6.59 12.72
N ALA A 81 -3.35 -7.86 13.03
CA ALA A 81 -3.53 -8.32 14.41
C ALA A 81 -2.21 -8.21 15.19
N ALA A 82 -1.09 -8.70 14.63
CA ALA A 82 0.22 -8.65 15.27
C ALA A 82 0.73 -7.22 15.49
N TRP A 83 0.38 -6.28 14.60
CA TRP A 83 0.71 -4.86 14.74
C TRP A 83 -0.24 -4.10 15.68
N GLY A 84 -1.24 -4.80 16.26
CA GLY A 84 -2.18 -4.24 17.25
C GLY A 84 -3.27 -3.37 16.63
N PHE A 85 -3.67 -3.65 15.38
CA PHE A 85 -4.78 -3.00 14.72
C PHE A 85 -6.02 -3.89 14.69
N ASN A 86 -7.18 -3.27 14.71
CA ASN A 86 -8.48 -3.90 14.54
C ASN A 86 -8.95 -3.72 13.09
N PHE A 87 -9.33 -4.80 12.44
CA PHE A 87 -9.93 -4.74 11.10
C PHE A 87 -11.24 -3.96 11.13
N TYR A 88 -11.43 -3.07 10.14
CA TYR A 88 -12.67 -2.30 9.98
C TYR A 88 -13.45 -2.77 8.76
N THR A 89 -12.85 -2.68 7.56
CA THR A 89 -13.50 -3.09 6.30
C THR A 89 -12.49 -3.44 5.21
N LEU A 90 -12.97 -4.15 4.19
CA LEU A 90 -12.23 -4.46 2.97
C LEU A 90 -12.60 -3.46 1.88
N ILE A 91 -11.58 -2.88 1.23
CA ILE A 91 -11.74 -1.98 0.11
C ILE A 91 -11.16 -2.65 -1.13
N THR A 92 -11.86 -2.56 -2.26
CA THR A 92 -11.44 -3.17 -3.52
C THR A 92 -11.09 -2.10 -4.55
N TRP A 93 -9.86 -2.15 -5.06
CA TRP A 93 -9.47 -1.39 -6.23
C TRP A 93 -9.66 -2.22 -7.50
N ASN A 94 -10.52 -1.76 -8.42
CA ASN A 94 -10.67 -2.30 -9.77
C ASN A 94 -9.73 -1.57 -10.73
N LYS A 95 -8.74 -2.29 -11.25
CA LYS A 95 -7.67 -1.72 -12.09
C LYS A 95 -8.08 -1.47 -13.54
N LYS A 96 -9.19 -2.01 -14.00
CA LYS A 96 -9.70 -2.00 -15.39
C LYS A 96 -8.77 -2.60 -16.44
N THR A 97 -7.45 -2.47 -16.28
CA THR A 97 -6.45 -2.85 -17.29
C THR A 97 -5.47 -3.89 -16.73
N GLY A 98 -4.83 -4.61 -17.66
CA GLY A 98 -3.79 -5.57 -17.35
C GLY A 98 -4.28 -6.80 -16.60
N PRO A 99 -5.43 -7.40 -16.95
CA PRO A 99 -5.88 -8.59 -16.29
C PRO A 99 -4.83 -9.69 -16.38
N CYS A 100 -4.45 -10.26 -15.24
CA CYS A 100 -3.61 -11.43 -15.19
C CYS A 100 -4.51 -12.66 -15.11
N PRO A 101 -4.53 -13.56 -16.07
CA PRO A 101 -5.28 -14.80 -15.95
C PRO A 101 -4.76 -15.65 -14.80
N PHE A 102 -5.69 -16.17 -14.01
CA PHE A 102 -5.43 -17.12 -12.95
C PHE A 102 -6.44 -18.27 -13.07
N GLY A 103 -6.08 -19.30 -13.83
CA GLY A 103 -7.03 -20.34 -14.22
C GLY A 103 -8.19 -19.73 -15.01
N PRO A 104 -9.46 -20.02 -14.66
CA PRO A 104 -10.62 -19.47 -15.35
C PRO A 104 -10.89 -17.97 -15.05
N TYR A 105 -10.19 -17.38 -14.07
CA TYR A 105 -10.43 -16.01 -13.63
C TYR A 105 -9.36 -15.05 -14.14
N GLN A 106 -9.76 -13.80 -14.32
CA GLN A 106 -8.85 -12.68 -14.56
C GLN A 106 -8.72 -11.85 -13.28
N ILE A 107 -7.49 -11.67 -12.78
CA ILE A 107 -7.24 -10.85 -11.61
C ILE A 107 -7.20 -9.38 -12.03
N THR A 108 -8.32 -8.70 -11.90
CA THR A 108 -8.49 -7.28 -12.22
C THR A 108 -8.48 -6.37 -11.00
N THR A 109 -8.40 -6.94 -9.81
CA THR A 109 -8.54 -6.20 -8.55
C THR A 109 -7.34 -6.37 -7.63
N GLU A 110 -7.16 -5.40 -6.75
CA GLU A 110 -6.36 -5.53 -5.53
C GLU A 110 -7.21 -5.14 -4.32
N GLN A 111 -6.82 -5.62 -3.16
CA GLN A 111 -7.55 -5.40 -1.92
C GLN A 111 -6.77 -4.46 -1.00
N ILE A 112 -7.50 -3.74 -0.15
CA ILE A 112 -6.95 -2.94 0.93
C ILE A 112 -7.70 -3.32 2.20
N LEU A 113 -7.00 -3.78 3.23
CA LEU A 113 -7.57 -3.93 4.55
C LEU A 113 -7.48 -2.58 5.26
N PHE A 114 -8.63 -1.94 5.46
CA PHE A 114 -8.73 -0.75 6.29
C PHE A 114 -8.91 -1.18 7.74
N SER A 115 -8.06 -0.65 8.61
CA SER A 115 -7.96 -1.04 10.01
C SER A 115 -7.66 0.18 10.89
N TYR A 116 -7.85 0.04 12.19
CA TYR A 116 -7.59 1.12 13.13
C TYR A 116 -6.95 0.60 14.43
N LYS A 117 -6.24 1.47 15.12
CA LYS A 117 -5.68 1.28 16.45
C LYS A 117 -6.23 2.35 17.39
N GLY A 118 -6.50 1.98 18.64
CA GLY A 118 -7.11 2.89 19.62
C GLY A 118 -8.57 3.20 19.29
N VAL A 119 -8.95 4.47 19.32
CA VAL A 119 -10.31 4.92 19.03
C VAL A 119 -10.40 5.39 17.58
N ALA A 120 -11.28 4.75 16.81
CA ALA A 120 -11.58 5.16 15.42
C ALA A 120 -12.47 6.43 15.43
N LYS A 121 -11.84 7.60 15.45
CA LYS A 121 -12.54 8.89 15.33
C LYS A 121 -12.54 9.32 13.87
N PHE A 122 -13.70 9.29 13.24
CA PHE A 122 -13.90 9.78 11.89
C PHE A 122 -14.35 11.24 11.91
N ASN A 123 -13.84 12.04 10.98
CA ASN A 123 -14.38 13.37 10.73
C ASN A 123 -15.83 13.22 10.23
N SER A 124 -16.75 14.02 10.76
CA SER A 124 -18.16 14.01 10.36
C SER A 124 -18.35 14.23 8.85
N GLU A 125 -17.49 15.02 8.23
CA GLU A 125 -17.50 15.27 6.78
C GLU A 125 -17.10 14.03 5.95
N SER A 126 -16.42 13.05 6.57
CA SER A 126 -15.98 11.81 5.92
C SER A 126 -17.03 10.70 5.94
N LEU A 127 -18.06 10.82 6.78
CA LEU A 127 -19.05 9.77 6.96
C LEU A 127 -19.82 9.50 5.66
N GLY A 128 -19.79 8.23 5.20
CA GLY A 128 -20.46 7.79 3.97
C GLY A 128 -19.83 8.31 2.67
N LYS A 129 -18.65 8.96 2.71
CA LYS A 129 -17.97 9.49 1.51
C LYS A 129 -17.08 8.47 0.82
N PHE A 130 -16.60 7.47 1.55
CA PHE A 130 -15.76 6.43 0.98
C PHE A 130 -16.60 5.26 0.49
N GLN A 131 -16.31 4.82 -0.73
CA GLN A 131 -16.85 3.58 -1.25
C GLN A 131 -15.88 2.43 -0.97
N THR A 132 -16.42 1.26 -0.63
CA THR A 132 -15.61 0.05 -0.44
C THR A 132 -15.11 -0.55 -1.76
N MET A 133 -15.48 0.04 -2.88
CA MET A 133 -14.93 -0.25 -4.21
C MET A 133 -14.72 1.04 -4.98
N PHE A 134 -13.55 1.17 -5.61
CA PHE A 134 -13.28 2.26 -6.54
C PHE A 134 -12.57 1.73 -7.79
N THR A 135 -12.64 2.50 -8.85
CA THR A 135 -12.09 2.13 -10.15
C THR A 135 -11.17 3.21 -10.65
N GLU A 136 -9.89 2.87 -10.84
CA GLU A 136 -8.90 3.74 -11.46
C GLU A 136 -7.93 2.89 -12.28
N THR A 137 -7.62 3.33 -13.49
CA THR A 137 -6.70 2.61 -14.37
C THR A 137 -5.28 2.70 -13.80
N SER A 138 -4.59 1.56 -13.70
CA SER A 138 -3.17 1.55 -13.35
C SER A 138 -2.34 2.23 -14.44
N THR A 139 -1.59 3.26 -14.07
CA THR A 139 -0.76 4.03 -15.01
C THR A 139 0.57 3.34 -15.31
N ALA A 140 1.11 2.58 -14.37
CA ALA A 140 2.33 1.80 -14.50
C ALA A 140 2.31 0.59 -13.56
N HIS A 141 3.25 -0.34 -13.78
CA HIS A 141 3.36 -1.54 -12.95
C HIS A 141 3.61 -1.17 -11.46
N SER A 142 2.74 -1.64 -10.59
CA SER A 142 2.81 -1.44 -9.14
C SER A 142 2.63 0.01 -8.64
N VAL A 143 2.18 0.94 -9.47
CA VAL A 143 1.80 2.29 -9.02
C VAL A 143 0.39 2.25 -8.48
N LYS A 144 0.23 2.71 -7.23
CA LYS A 144 -1.09 2.80 -6.59
C LYS A 144 -1.82 4.07 -7.00
N PRO A 145 -3.16 4.06 -7.06
CA PRO A 145 -3.99 5.17 -7.53
C PRO A 145 -3.74 6.47 -6.77
N ALA A 146 -3.61 7.57 -7.50
CA ALA A 146 -3.41 8.88 -6.87
C ALA A 146 -4.66 9.36 -6.13
N SER A 147 -5.85 9.05 -6.64
CA SER A 147 -7.13 9.40 -6.01
C SER A 147 -7.25 8.84 -4.60
N PHE A 148 -6.81 7.59 -4.38
CA PHE A 148 -6.81 6.95 -3.06
C PHE A 148 -6.02 7.76 -2.01
N TYR A 149 -4.82 8.24 -2.36
CA TYR A 149 -4.01 9.05 -1.45
C TYR A 149 -4.60 10.46 -1.25
N ALA A 150 -5.19 11.04 -2.29
CA ALA A 150 -5.87 12.33 -2.20
C ALA A 150 -7.07 12.27 -1.25
N GLU A 151 -7.86 11.19 -1.29
CA GLU A 151 -8.97 10.97 -0.36
C GLU A 151 -8.49 10.84 1.09
N ILE A 152 -7.40 10.10 1.34
CA ILE A 152 -6.82 10.03 2.69
C ILE A 152 -6.39 11.41 3.17
N CYS A 153 -5.75 12.21 2.31
CA CYS A 153 -5.35 13.57 2.67
C CYS A 153 -6.53 14.48 2.99
N LYS A 154 -7.64 14.29 2.29
CA LYS A 154 -8.85 15.12 2.43
C LYS A 154 -9.61 14.83 3.73
N TYR A 155 -9.70 13.57 4.12
CA TYR A 155 -10.64 13.15 5.17
C TYR A 155 -10.00 12.62 6.45
N PHE A 156 -8.70 12.37 6.46
CA PHE A 156 -8.00 11.89 7.64
C PHE A 156 -6.87 12.82 8.03
N ASP A 157 -6.78 13.14 9.30
CA ASP A 157 -5.73 14.01 9.82
C ASP A 157 -4.34 13.37 9.70
N GLY A 158 -3.32 14.22 9.44
CA GLY A 158 -1.92 13.80 9.51
C GLY A 158 -1.36 13.84 10.94
N PRO A 159 -0.10 13.42 11.08
CA PRO A 159 0.85 13.05 10.03
C PRO A 159 0.59 11.68 9.42
N ARG A 160 1.04 11.47 8.17
CA ARG A 160 0.82 10.26 7.38
C ARG A 160 2.14 9.67 6.91
N LEU A 161 2.24 8.34 6.90
CA LEU A 161 3.41 7.60 6.41
C LEU A 161 2.99 6.60 5.32
N ASP A 162 3.69 6.64 4.18
CA ASP A 162 3.60 5.65 3.10
C ASP A 162 4.80 4.69 3.21
N VAL A 163 4.54 3.46 3.61
CA VAL A 163 5.55 2.42 3.85
C VAL A 163 5.74 1.58 2.59
N PHE A 164 6.99 1.36 2.19
CA PHE A 164 7.42 0.82 0.90
C PHE A 164 7.07 1.74 -0.27
N ALA A 165 7.01 3.04 0.02
CA ALA A 165 6.72 4.06 -0.97
C ALA A 165 7.74 4.04 -2.11
N ARG A 166 7.27 4.17 -3.35
CA ARG A 166 8.09 4.33 -4.54
C ARG A 166 8.00 5.74 -5.13
N GLN A 167 7.01 6.50 -4.69
CA GLN A 167 6.73 7.86 -5.12
C GLN A 167 6.78 8.80 -3.93
N VAL A 168 7.23 10.02 -4.18
CA VAL A 168 7.06 11.13 -3.24
C VAL A 168 5.63 11.64 -3.37
N ARG A 169 4.87 11.62 -2.28
CA ARG A 169 3.47 12.05 -2.25
C ARG A 169 3.28 13.24 -1.33
N LEU A 170 2.58 14.25 -1.83
CA LEU A 170 2.25 15.41 -1.01
C LEU A 170 1.39 14.99 0.19
N GLY A 171 1.77 15.45 1.39
CA GLY A 171 1.05 15.13 2.64
C GLY A 171 1.39 13.77 3.27
N PHE A 172 2.37 13.05 2.70
CA PHE A 172 2.91 11.81 3.25
C PHE A 172 4.42 11.89 3.42
N ASP A 173 4.93 11.40 4.55
CA ASP A 173 6.31 10.96 4.66
C ASP A 173 6.43 9.60 3.98
N GLY A 174 7.57 9.29 3.38
CA GLY A 174 7.79 8.01 2.72
C GLY A 174 8.88 7.21 3.42
N TRP A 175 8.71 5.89 3.46
CA TRP A 175 9.70 4.95 3.96
C TRP A 175 9.82 3.74 3.02
N GLY A 176 11.04 3.34 2.69
CA GLY A 176 11.32 2.17 1.86
C GLY A 176 12.57 2.34 1.00
N ASN A 177 13.14 1.23 0.53
CA ASN A 177 14.38 1.20 -0.27
C ASN A 177 14.24 1.88 -1.64
N GLU A 178 13.01 1.95 -2.18
CA GLU A 178 12.71 2.53 -3.50
C GLU A 178 12.04 3.91 -3.40
N TYR A 179 12.08 4.55 -2.23
CA TYR A 179 11.46 5.87 -2.03
C TYR A 179 12.04 6.92 -2.98
N GLY A 180 11.16 7.56 -3.74
CA GLY A 180 11.53 8.55 -4.76
C GLY A 180 11.97 7.96 -6.11
N LYS A 181 11.90 6.64 -6.32
CA LYS A 181 12.24 5.99 -7.60
C LYS A 181 11.36 6.46 -8.76
N TYR A 182 10.12 6.75 -8.47
CA TYR A 182 9.17 7.31 -9.42
C TYR A 182 8.76 8.69 -8.90
N GLU A 183 9.64 9.69 -9.06
CA GLU A 183 9.24 11.06 -8.82
C GLU A 183 8.13 11.40 -9.82
N GLU A 184 6.93 11.65 -9.33
CA GLU A 184 5.94 12.35 -10.15
C GLU A 184 6.60 13.65 -10.57
N LEU A 185 6.69 13.89 -11.87
CA LEU A 185 6.94 15.21 -12.42
C LEU A 185 5.76 16.08 -11.98
N ILE A 186 5.76 16.47 -10.71
CA ILE A 186 4.96 17.58 -10.24
C ILE A 186 5.46 18.75 -11.06
N LYS A 187 4.72 19.14 -12.12
CA LYS A 187 4.89 20.43 -12.77
C LYS A 187 4.88 21.43 -11.65
N LYS A 188 6.07 21.88 -11.22
CA LYS A 188 6.28 22.80 -10.13
C LYS A 188 5.41 24.04 -10.37
N PRO A 189 4.48 24.37 -9.48
CA PRO A 189 4.25 25.78 -9.19
C PRO A 189 5.50 26.21 -8.42
N HIS A 190 6.18 27.22 -8.89
CA HIS A 190 7.30 27.83 -8.20
C HIS A 190 6.92 28.16 -6.76
N SER A 191 7.85 27.88 -5.84
CA SER A 191 7.84 28.15 -4.40
C SER A 191 7.04 27.18 -3.53
N LEU A 192 7.75 26.21 -2.99
CA LEU A 192 7.84 25.83 -1.58
C LEU A 192 8.70 24.57 -1.47
N VAL A 193 9.98 24.79 -1.25
CA VAL A 193 10.98 23.74 -1.01
C VAL A 193 11.15 23.57 0.49
N LYS A 194 11.32 22.32 0.86
CA LYS A 194 12.00 21.76 2.02
C LYS A 194 11.13 21.07 3.06
N SER A 195 11.10 19.74 2.91
CA SER A 195 11.67 18.87 3.96
C SER A 195 11.78 17.43 3.43
N LYS A 196 12.96 17.08 2.89
CA LYS A 196 13.35 15.69 2.69
C LYS A 196 13.79 15.15 4.04
N GLN A 197 12.94 14.47 4.76
CA GLN A 197 13.39 13.56 5.81
C GLN A 197 13.38 12.14 5.25
N ILE A 198 14.55 11.71 4.81
CA ILE A 198 14.82 10.32 4.43
C ILE A 198 15.15 9.58 5.72
N LEU A 199 14.24 8.77 6.22
CA LEU A 199 14.57 7.75 7.21
C LEU A 199 15.27 6.60 6.48
N ARG A 200 16.60 6.62 6.46
CA ARG A 200 17.41 5.47 6.01
C ARG A 200 17.40 4.42 7.13
N MET A 201 17.29 3.15 6.71
CA MET A 201 17.49 2.02 7.60
C MET A 201 18.93 2.07 8.15
N ALA A 202 19.06 2.03 9.45
CA ALA A 202 20.28 1.60 10.14
C ALA A 202 20.22 0.08 10.34
#